data_46f1880c5569ba494592bb87fdc9f15f
#
_entry.id   46f1880c5569ba494592bb87fdc9f15f
#
_cell.length_a   1.000
_cell.length_b   1.000
_cell.length_c   1.000
_cell.angle_alpha   90.00
_cell.angle_beta   90.00
_cell.angle_gamma   90.00
#
_symmetry.space_group_name_H-M   'P 1'
#
loop_
_entity.id
_entity.type
_entity.pdbx_description
1 polymer ?
#
loop_
_entity_poly.entity_id
_entity_poly.type
_entity_poly.pdbx_seq_one_letter_code
_entity_poly.pdbx_strand_id
1 'polypeptide(L)'
;MTSTPRAVLSTGQIIRVTIEKVAHGGHFIARHEGAVIFVRHGLPGEVVDVAITSVGSSFNRGDVVAVIQASSDRVEAPCRYANRNGCGGCDFQHVEISAQRKLKEDVITEQFARIAKMDIHVDVEEVSPSLGWRTQATIGSDKQGRAGFYASRTNTIMAIDDCLVLHPTIGYPAIQSQHWEPGTRIEVSASTDGSSRIVAGEVIQGEKIQTFTVNHKSYQVSPDSFWQSNVNAPTVLVDCVSEFANVRAGDHLLDLYGGVGLFALQLHEAIGADGRIDLVEGSKSATADAAVNFAGAQNVKIHTGDVEKILPRFSRADVVILDPPRDGAKKNVIASLVECKPRAIVYVACDPAAL
;
A
#
# COMPACT_ATOMS: atom_id res chain seq x y z
N MET A 1 37.27 21.69 -0.98
CA MET A 1 36.04 21.92 -1.80
C MET A 1 35.18 22.90 -1.02
N THR A 2 35.13 24.17 -1.43
CA THR A 2 34.29 25.18 -0.81
C THR A 2 32.82 24.83 -1.10
N SER A 3 32.07 24.46 -0.05
CA SER A 3 30.62 24.24 -0.17
C SER A 3 29.98 25.57 -0.60
N THR A 4 29.32 25.57 -1.75
CA THR A 4 28.48 26.69 -2.17
C THR A 4 27.48 26.98 -1.04
N PRO A 5 27.30 28.20 -0.59
CA PRO A 5 26.32 28.55 0.43
C PRO A 5 24.96 28.09 -0.01
N ARG A 6 24.28 27.35 0.83
CA ARG A 6 22.92 26.86 0.56
C ARG A 6 21.94 28.03 0.73
N ALA A 7 20.99 28.21 -0.21
CA ALA A 7 19.96 29.22 -0.07
C ALA A 7 19.17 29.04 1.24
N VAL A 8 18.92 30.13 1.92
CA VAL A 8 18.04 30.20 3.09
C VAL A 8 16.64 30.51 2.58
N LEU A 9 15.78 29.50 2.61
CA LEU A 9 14.38 29.59 2.18
C LEU A 9 13.49 29.89 3.39
N SER A 10 12.30 30.44 3.13
CA SER A 10 11.28 30.68 4.14
C SER A 10 9.92 30.09 3.72
N THR A 11 9.13 29.67 4.70
CA THR A 11 7.78 29.18 4.45
C THR A 11 6.93 30.28 3.82
N GLY A 12 6.18 29.91 2.77
CA GLY A 12 5.38 30.84 1.95
C GLY A 12 6.16 31.48 0.79
N GLN A 13 7.49 31.40 0.77
CA GLN A 13 8.29 31.88 -0.35
C GLN A 13 7.97 31.09 -1.61
N ILE A 14 7.82 31.79 -2.75
CA ILE A 14 7.64 31.16 -4.08
C ILE A 14 8.99 31.25 -4.81
N ILE A 15 9.43 30.11 -5.33
CA ILE A 15 10.66 30.01 -6.11
C ILE A 15 10.39 29.26 -7.41
N ARG A 16 11.11 29.60 -8.47
CA ARG A 16 11.08 28.89 -9.74
C ARG A 16 12.19 27.84 -9.77
N VAL A 17 11.83 26.59 -10.11
CA VAL A 17 12.75 25.47 -10.17
C VAL A 17 12.42 24.55 -11.33
N THR A 18 13.42 23.77 -11.74
CA THR A 18 13.21 22.62 -12.61
C THR A 18 13.13 21.36 -11.76
N ILE A 19 12.13 20.52 -12.01
CA ILE A 19 12.00 19.22 -11.34
C ILE A 19 13.01 18.24 -11.96
N GLU A 20 13.84 17.62 -11.12
CA GLU A 20 14.92 16.73 -11.59
C GLU A 20 14.44 15.30 -11.75
N LYS A 21 13.82 14.73 -10.71
CA LYS A 21 13.41 13.32 -10.68
C LYS A 21 12.35 13.05 -9.63
N VAL A 22 11.73 11.87 -9.71
CA VAL A 22 10.87 11.34 -8.65
C VAL A 22 11.70 10.89 -7.45
N ALA A 23 11.12 10.93 -6.27
CA ALA A 23 11.68 10.40 -5.04
C ALA A 23 10.71 9.41 -4.38
N HIS A 24 11.25 8.53 -3.56
CA HIS A 24 10.45 7.64 -2.72
C HIS A 24 9.43 8.43 -1.89
N GLY A 25 8.20 7.90 -1.78
CA GLY A 25 7.09 8.53 -1.05
C GLY A 25 6.28 9.54 -1.86
N GLY A 26 6.34 9.48 -3.21
CA GLY A 26 5.46 10.26 -4.10
C GLY A 26 5.82 11.74 -4.22
N HIS A 27 7.06 12.10 -3.93
CA HIS A 27 7.59 13.45 -4.09
C HIS A 27 8.52 13.52 -5.27
N PHE A 28 8.81 14.75 -5.70
CA PHE A 28 9.80 15.05 -6.72
C PHE A 28 10.92 15.88 -6.13
N ILE A 29 12.12 15.76 -6.69
CA ILE A 29 13.30 16.50 -6.23
C ILE A 29 13.53 17.67 -7.16
N ALA A 30 13.75 18.84 -6.56
CA ALA A 30 14.28 20.02 -7.21
C ALA A 30 15.43 20.62 -6.37
N ARG A 31 16.27 21.45 -7.01
CA ARG A 31 17.30 22.22 -6.32
C ARG A 31 17.18 23.71 -6.64
N HIS A 32 17.44 24.51 -5.63
CA HIS A 32 17.51 25.95 -5.76
C HIS A 32 18.72 26.46 -4.95
N GLU A 33 19.74 26.99 -5.64
CA GLU A 33 20.97 27.50 -5.02
C GLU A 33 21.54 26.56 -3.94
N GLY A 34 21.73 25.29 -4.28
CA GLY A 34 22.24 24.26 -3.37
C GLY A 34 21.26 23.70 -2.33
N ALA A 35 20.07 24.27 -2.19
CA ALA A 35 19.02 23.74 -1.32
C ALA A 35 18.21 22.64 -2.04
N VAL A 36 18.03 21.50 -1.36
CA VAL A 36 17.17 20.40 -1.85
C VAL A 36 15.73 20.66 -1.43
N ILE A 37 14.80 20.46 -2.36
CA ILE A 37 13.37 20.67 -2.13
C ILE A 37 12.63 19.42 -2.59
N PHE A 38 11.84 18.84 -1.70
CA PHE A 38 10.86 17.81 -2.04
C PHE A 38 9.56 18.50 -2.45
N VAL A 39 9.21 18.37 -3.73
CA VAL A 39 8.10 19.06 -4.37
C VAL A 39 6.94 18.09 -4.60
N ARG A 40 5.71 18.51 -4.33
CA ARG A 40 4.51 17.79 -4.70
C ARG A 40 3.88 18.38 -5.97
N HIS A 41 3.18 17.52 -6.71
CA HIS A 41 2.44 17.88 -7.94
C HIS A 41 3.30 18.38 -9.11
N GLY A 42 4.62 18.13 -9.08
CA GLY A 42 5.50 18.34 -10.23
C GLY A 42 5.71 17.07 -11.05
N LEU A 43 6.44 17.19 -12.16
CA LEU A 43 6.91 16.07 -12.97
C LEU A 43 8.36 16.32 -13.41
N PRO A 44 9.17 15.26 -13.60
CA PRO A 44 10.54 15.43 -14.10
C PRO A 44 10.61 16.24 -15.39
N GLY A 45 11.55 17.16 -15.47
CA GLY A 45 11.75 18.07 -16.62
C GLY A 45 10.88 19.31 -16.62
N GLU A 46 9.86 19.41 -15.78
CA GLU A 46 9.01 20.60 -15.70
C GLU A 46 9.75 21.80 -15.08
N VAL A 47 9.45 22.99 -15.61
CA VAL A 47 9.76 24.26 -14.95
C VAL A 47 8.51 24.72 -14.20
N VAL A 48 8.62 24.87 -12.88
CA VAL A 48 7.47 25.14 -12.01
C VAL A 48 7.78 26.25 -10.98
N ASP A 49 6.74 26.99 -10.60
CA ASP A 49 6.80 27.83 -9.40
C ASP A 49 6.31 27.01 -8.20
N VAL A 50 7.14 26.96 -7.15
CA VAL A 50 6.94 26.15 -5.95
C VAL A 50 6.80 27.07 -4.74
N ALA A 51 5.70 26.95 -4.01
CA ALA A 51 5.55 27.58 -2.69
C ALA A 51 6.17 26.67 -1.64
N ILE A 52 7.12 27.19 -0.86
CA ILE A 52 7.75 26.46 0.23
C ILE A 52 6.76 26.28 1.36
N THR A 53 6.50 25.03 1.74
CA THR A 53 5.56 24.66 2.80
C THR A 53 6.25 24.32 4.12
N SER A 54 7.52 23.93 4.08
CA SER A 54 8.30 23.61 5.27
C SER A 54 9.79 23.75 4.98
N VAL A 55 10.52 24.30 5.95
CA VAL A 55 11.98 24.47 5.90
C VAL A 55 12.62 23.53 6.93
N GLY A 56 13.63 22.78 6.51
CA GLY A 56 14.37 21.86 7.35
C GLY A 56 15.89 22.01 7.21
N SER A 57 16.64 21.44 8.13
CA SER A 57 18.10 21.48 8.14
C SER A 57 18.74 20.74 6.96
N SER A 58 18.13 19.65 6.49
CA SER A 58 18.67 18.81 5.42
C SER A 58 17.96 19.03 4.09
N PHE A 59 16.67 19.28 4.10
CA PHE A 59 15.84 19.50 2.92
C PHE A 59 14.63 20.38 3.26
N ASN A 60 14.04 20.97 2.24
CA ASN A 60 12.81 21.73 2.32
C ASN A 60 11.66 20.98 1.64
N ARG A 61 10.44 21.42 1.85
CA ARG A 61 9.26 20.91 1.17
C ARG A 61 8.51 22.03 0.50
N GLY A 62 7.87 21.74 -0.62
CA GLY A 62 7.04 22.72 -1.33
C GLY A 62 6.00 22.03 -2.21
N ASP A 63 5.01 22.83 -2.59
CA ASP A 63 3.96 22.40 -3.51
C ASP A 63 3.99 23.27 -4.76
N VAL A 64 3.80 22.67 -5.92
CA VAL A 64 3.67 23.40 -7.19
C VAL A 64 2.46 24.33 -7.10
N VAL A 65 2.65 25.60 -7.43
CA VAL A 65 1.60 26.62 -7.50
C VAL A 65 1.31 27.07 -8.92
N ALA A 66 2.30 26.93 -9.83
CA ALA A 66 2.13 27.15 -11.26
C ALA A 66 3.08 26.27 -12.05
N VAL A 67 2.62 25.74 -13.16
CA VAL A 67 3.45 25.03 -14.15
C VAL A 67 3.75 26.01 -15.27
N ILE A 68 5.04 26.31 -15.48
CA ILE A 68 5.51 27.26 -16.48
C ILE A 68 5.82 26.55 -17.80
N GLN A 69 6.47 25.38 -17.68
CA GLN A 69 6.71 24.47 -18.80
C GLN A 69 6.33 23.08 -18.36
N ALA A 70 5.26 22.55 -18.98
CA ALA A 70 4.72 21.23 -18.65
C ALA A 70 5.51 20.10 -19.32
N SER A 71 5.55 18.95 -18.65
CA SER A 71 5.94 17.67 -19.25
C SER A 71 4.84 17.17 -20.20
N SER A 72 5.21 16.41 -21.24
CA SER A 72 4.27 15.67 -22.09
C SER A 72 3.41 14.67 -21.31
N ASP A 73 3.91 14.19 -20.15
CA ASP A 73 3.24 13.21 -19.31
C ASP A 73 2.24 13.84 -18.32
N ARG A 74 2.12 15.17 -18.34
CA ARG A 74 1.13 15.86 -17.52
C ARG A 74 -0.24 15.79 -18.16
N VAL A 75 -1.21 15.37 -17.35
CA VAL A 75 -2.63 15.34 -17.70
C VAL A 75 -3.46 16.17 -16.71
N GLU A 76 -4.68 16.52 -17.08
CA GLU A 76 -5.64 17.06 -16.14
C GLU A 76 -6.10 15.95 -15.18
N ALA A 77 -6.05 16.22 -13.88
CA ALA A 77 -6.49 15.25 -12.88
C ALA A 77 -8.01 15.03 -13.00
N PRO A 78 -8.47 13.78 -13.16
CA PRO A 78 -9.90 13.48 -13.29
C PRO A 78 -10.69 13.86 -12.03
N CYS A 79 -10.07 13.83 -10.85
CA CYS A 79 -10.68 14.23 -9.60
C CYS A 79 -10.39 15.69 -9.27
N ARG A 80 -11.43 16.53 -9.16
CA ARG A 80 -11.30 17.96 -8.80
C ARG A 80 -10.66 18.21 -7.44
N TYR A 81 -10.65 17.20 -6.56
CA TYR A 81 -10.04 17.26 -5.24
C TYR A 81 -8.57 16.80 -5.22
N ALA A 82 -8.04 16.28 -6.33
CA ALA A 82 -6.64 15.86 -6.44
C ALA A 82 -5.72 17.04 -6.76
N ASN A 83 -5.64 17.99 -5.84
CA ASN A 83 -4.82 19.21 -5.96
C ASN A 83 -4.19 19.57 -4.62
N ARG A 84 -3.30 20.60 -4.62
CA ARG A 84 -2.51 20.97 -3.42
C ARG A 84 -3.32 21.34 -2.18
N ASN A 85 -4.54 21.85 -2.37
CA ASN A 85 -5.43 22.26 -1.27
C ASN A 85 -6.56 21.25 -1.05
N GLY A 86 -6.50 20.12 -1.72
CA GLY A 86 -7.56 19.13 -1.78
C GLY A 86 -7.34 17.92 -0.89
N CYS A 87 -8.01 16.85 -1.26
CA CYS A 87 -7.92 15.55 -0.62
C CYS A 87 -6.50 14.98 -0.68
N GLY A 88 -6.02 14.44 0.45
CA GLY A 88 -4.70 13.82 0.55
C GLY A 88 -4.61 12.37 0.06
N GLY A 89 -5.68 11.84 -0.56
CA GLY A 89 -5.75 10.43 -0.94
C GLY A 89 -5.03 10.06 -2.25
N CYS A 90 -4.66 11.04 -3.09
CA CYS A 90 -4.06 10.80 -4.40
C CYS A 90 -2.95 11.81 -4.69
N ASP A 91 -1.76 11.30 -5.03
CA ASP A 91 -0.59 12.15 -5.33
C ASP A 91 -0.29 12.25 -6.83
N PHE A 92 -0.76 11.33 -7.69
CA PHE A 92 -0.32 11.21 -9.09
C PHE A 92 -1.44 11.35 -10.14
N GLN A 93 -2.63 11.83 -9.80
CA GLN A 93 -3.71 11.95 -10.78
C GLN A 93 -3.42 12.96 -11.91
N HIS A 94 -2.44 13.83 -11.74
CA HIS A 94 -1.95 14.78 -12.76
C HIS A 94 -0.91 14.16 -13.71
N VAL A 95 -0.63 12.86 -13.57
CA VAL A 95 0.37 12.13 -14.36
C VAL A 95 -0.31 11.09 -15.23
N GLU A 96 0.11 10.98 -16.48
CA GLU A 96 -0.36 9.93 -17.39
C GLU A 96 -0.08 8.54 -16.82
N ILE A 97 -0.96 7.55 -17.02
CA ILE A 97 -0.91 6.25 -16.32
C ILE A 97 0.36 5.45 -16.61
N SER A 98 0.81 5.43 -17.87
CA SER A 98 2.06 4.75 -18.22
C SER A 98 3.28 5.43 -17.58
N ALA A 99 3.27 6.76 -17.54
CA ALA A 99 4.31 7.54 -16.86
C ALA A 99 4.31 7.32 -15.34
N GLN A 100 3.14 7.11 -14.71
CA GLN A 100 3.09 6.74 -13.28
C GLN A 100 3.83 5.42 -13.01
N ARG A 101 3.71 4.41 -13.88
CA ARG A 101 4.44 3.15 -13.75
C ARG A 101 5.94 3.38 -13.88
N LYS A 102 6.35 4.16 -14.90
CA LYS A 102 7.76 4.51 -15.10
C LYS A 102 8.38 5.21 -13.89
N LEU A 103 7.66 6.16 -13.29
CA LEU A 103 8.11 6.82 -12.05
C LEU A 103 8.27 5.84 -10.89
N LYS A 104 7.43 4.81 -10.78
CA LYS A 104 7.56 3.76 -9.76
C LYS A 104 8.77 2.85 -10.03
N GLU A 105 9.01 2.48 -11.28
CA GLU A 105 10.22 1.74 -11.70
C GLU A 105 11.49 2.49 -11.31
N ASP A 106 11.56 3.79 -11.60
CA ASP A 106 12.68 4.66 -11.25
C ASP A 106 12.91 4.70 -9.73
N VAL A 107 11.83 4.78 -8.93
CA VAL A 107 11.92 4.74 -7.46
C VAL A 107 12.47 3.40 -6.98
N ILE A 108 11.96 2.27 -7.47
CA ILE A 108 12.39 0.94 -7.03
C ILE A 108 13.87 0.75 -7.40
N THR A 109 14.24 1.00 -8.64
CA THR A 109 15.62 0.91 -9.14
C THR A 109 16.58 1.78 -8.30
N GLU A 110 16.19 3.03 -8.00
CA GLU A 110 17.01 3.90 -7.15
C GLU A 110 17.16 3.36 -5.72
N GLN A 111 16.11 2.80 -5.11
CA GLN A 111 16.21 2.23 -3.76
C GLN A 111 17.15 1.03 -3.75
N PHE A 112 17.05 0.11 -4.70
CA PHE A 112 17.97 -1.03 -4.79
C PHE A 112 19.41 -0.59 -5.03
N ALA A 113 19.67 0.33 -5.96
CA ALA A 113 21.01 0.84 -6.20
C ALA A 113 21.59 1.54 -4.97
N ARG A 114 20.78 2.33 -4.24
CA ARG A 114 21.25 3.12 -3.11
C ARG A 114 21.42 2.32 -1.83
N ILE A 115 20.47 1.43 -1.50
CA ILE A 115 20.43 0.71 -0.23
C ILE A 115 21.12 -0.65 -0.37
N ALA A 116 20.69 -1.46 -1.32
CA ALA A 116 21.21 -2.82 -1.51
C ALA A 116 22.50 -2.88 -2.35
N LYS A 117 22.90 -1.78 -3.02
CA LYS A 117 24.03 -1.72 -3.95
C LYS A 117 23.85 -2.70 -5.13
N MET A 118 22.62 -2.92 -5.53
CA MET A 118 22.23 -3.77 -6.64
C MET A 118 21.73 -2.93 -7.80
N ASP A 119 22.18 -3.23 -9.00
CA ASP A 119 21.64 -2.68 -10.24
C ASP A 119 20.61 -3.68 -10.76
N ILE A 120 19.33 -3.28 -10.71
CA ILE A 120 18.20 -4.11 -11.14
C ILE A 120 17.37 -3.37 -12.18
N HIS A 121 16.74 -4.11 -13.04
CA HIS A 121 15.66 -3.63 -13.90
C HIS A 121 14.35 -4.18 -13.39
N VAL A 122 13.33 -3.32 -13.33
CA VAL A 122 11.99 -3.66 -12.85
C VAL A 122 10.97 -3.09 -13.82
N ASP A 123 10.02 -3.92 -14.22
CA ASP A 123 8.82 -3.50 -14.95
C ASP A 123 7.65 -3.43 -13.97
N VAL A 124 6.96 -2.29 -13.91
CA VAL A 124 5.77 -2.12 -13.08
C VAL A 124 4.52 -2.40 -13.90
N GLU A 125 3.81 -3.45 -13.53
CA GLU A 125 2.60 -3.90 -14.22
C GLU A 125 1.36 -3.11 -13.78
N GLU A 126 0.38 -3.02 -14.68
CA GLU A 126 -0.94 -2.50 -14.38
C GLU A 126 -1.81 -3.61 -13.79
N VAL A 127 -2.23 -3.43 -12.55
CA VAL A 127 -3.03 -4.42 -11.81
C VAL A 127 -4.53 -4.19 -11.96
N SER A 128 -4.95 -2.92 -12.04
CA SER A 128 -6.36 -2.51 -12.07
C SER A 128 -6.54 -1.27 -12.92
N PRO A 129 -7.78 -0.97 -13.34
CA PRO A 129 -8.11 0.35 -13.87
C PRO A 129 -7.64 1.44 -12.92
N SER A 130 -7.31 2.60 -13.46
CA SER A 130 -6.78 3.75 -12.68
C SER A 130 -7.77 4.31 -11.66
N LEU A 131 -9.06 4.06 -11.83
CA LEU A 131 -10.15 4.51 -10.97
C LEU A 131 -11.04 3.30 -10.58
N GLY A 132 -11.81 3.44 -9.50
CA GLY A 132 -12.76 2.44 -9.05
C GLY A 132 -12.15 1.15 -8.47
N TRP A 133 -10.88 1.15 -8.14
CA TRP A 133 -10.16 -0.07 -7.73
C TRP A 133 -10.08 -0.27 -6.22
N ARG A 134 -10.28 0.79 -5.41
CA ARG A 134 -10.05 0.73 -3.96
C ARG A 134 -11.26 0.17 -3.24
N THR A 135 -11.12 -1.03 -2.69
CA THR A 135 -12.18 -1.75 -1.98
C THR A 135 -12.26 -1.45 -0.51
N GLN A 136 -11.28 -0.75 0.08
CA GLN A 136 -11.28 -0.41 1.50
C GLN A 136 -10.79 1.01 1.71
N ALA A 137 -11.44 1.75 2.61
CA ALA A 137 -11.01 3.08 3.02
C ALA A 137 -11.45 3.42 4.44
N THR A 138 -10.70 4.32 5.06
CA THR A 138 -11.15 5.02 6.28
C THR A 138 -11.55 6.43 5.88
N ILE A 139 -12.77 6.81 6.24
CA ILE A 139 -13.39 8.10 6.05
C ILE A 139 -13.53 8.76 7.44
N GLY A 140 -13.42 10.06 7.53
CA GLY A 140 -13.70 10.80 8.75
C GLY A 140 -14.93 11.68 8.60
N SER A 141 -15.55 12.09 9.70
CA SER A 141 -16.56 13.14 9.70
C SER A 141 -15.97 14.47 10.17
N ASP A 142 -16.34 15.55 9.50
CA ASP A 142 -15.93 16.91 9.88
C ASP A 142 -16.75 17.44 11.09
N LYS A 143 -16.47 18.68 11.50
CA LYS A 143 -17.19 19.35 12.59
C LYS A 143 -18.68 19.59 12.31
N GLN A 144 -19.09 19.51 11.05
CA GLN A 144 -20.46 19.61 10.59
C GLN A 144 -21.14 18.27 10.37
N GLY A 145 -20.48 17.17 10.73
CA GLY A 145 -21.01 15.81 10.55
C GLY A 145 -21.00 15.31 9.08
N ARG A 146 -20.23 15.92 8.19
CA ARG A 146 -20.13 15.52 6.79
C ARG A 146 -18.96 14.55 6.61
N ALA A 147 -19.20 13.45 5.92
CA ALA A 147 -18.16 12.47 5.59
C ALA A 147 -17.15 13.04 4.60
N GLY A 148 -15.88 12.67 4.76
CA GLY A 148 -14.80 13.11 3.88
C GLY A 148 -13.49 12.42 4.17
N PHE A 149 -12.44 12.86 3.47
CA PHE A 149 -11.09 12.36 3.65
C PHE A 149 -10.18 13.43 4.25
N TYR A 150 -9.09 13.00 4.86
CA TYR A 150 -8.11 13.94 5.39
C TYR A 150 -7.47 14.75 4.25
N ALA A 151 -7.45 16.07 4.41
CA ALA A 151 -6.66 16.94 3.55
C ALA A 151 -5.16 16.60 3.71
N SER A 152 -4.41 16.75 2.65
CA SER A 152 -3.01 16.32 2.61
C SER A 152 -2.19 16.86 3.79
N ARG A 153 -1.59 15.93 4.56
CA ARG A 153 -0.72 16.20 5.72
C ARG A 153 -1.37 17.05 6.81
N THR A 154 -2.67 16.94 6.97
CA THR A 154 -3.42 17.58 8.04
C THR A 154 -4.32 16.57 8.75
N ASN A 155 -4.85 16.97 9.89
CA ASN A 155 -5.91 16.25 10.59
C ASN A 155 -7.30 16.83 10.26
N THR A 156 -7.40 17.66 9.23
CA THR A 156 -8.65 18.29 8.81
C THR A 156 -9.37 17.38 7.82
N ILE A 157 -10.62 17.07 8.08
CA ILE A 157 -11.47 16.35 7.14
C ILE A 157 -11.95 17.33 6.07
N MET A 158 -11.78 16.95 4.83
CA MET A 158 -12.33 17.61 3.66
C MET A 158 -13.54 16.80 3.19
N ALA A 159 -14.72 17.37 3.31
CA ALA A 159 -15.92 16.79 2.72
C ALA A 159 -15.79 16.87 1.18
N ILE A 160 -15.96 15.74 0.53
CA ILE A 160 -15.95 15.62 -0.94
C ILE A 160 -17.25 14.97 -1.38
N ASP A 161 -17.73 15.25 -2.59
CA ASP A 161 -19.02 14.72 -3.04
C ASP A 161 -18.89 13.26 -3.49
N ASP A 162 -17.72 12.91 -4.09
CA ASP A 162 -17.44 11.58 -4.59
C ASP A 162 -15.94 11.28 -4.55
N CYS A 163 -15.60 10.01 -4.54
CA CYS A 163 -14.22 9.53 -4.60
C CYS A 163 -14.05 8.54 -5.76
N LEU A 164 -13.51 9.03 -6.87
CA LEU A 164 -13.35 8.25 -8.09
C LEU A 164 -12.45 7.00 -7.95
N VAL A 165 -11.63 6.95 -6.90
CA VAL A 165 -10.72 5.82 -6.65
C VAL A 165 -11.43 4.69 -5.90
N LEU A 166 -12.46 5.00 -5.11
CA LEU A 166 -13.22 3.96 -4.41
C LEU A 166 -13.98 3.07 -5.37
N HIS A 167 -14.05 1.79 -5.02
CA HIS A 167 -14.86 0.82 -5.77
C HIS A 167 -16.35 1.24 -5.69
N PRO A 168 -17.07 1.22 -6.82
CA PRO A 168 -18.46 1.72 -6.89
C PRO A 168 -19.39 1.04 -5.87
N THR A 169 -19.17 -0.23 -5.58
CA THR A 169 -19.95 -1.00 -4.58
C THR A 169 -19.96 -0.35 -3.18
N ILE A 170 -18.95 0.47 -2.82
CA ILE A 170 -18.93 1.18 -1.54
C ILE A 170 -20.08 2.19 -1.46
N GLY A 171 -20.51 2.77 -2.60
CA GLY A 171 -21.62 3.71 -2.62
C GLY A 171 -21.30 5.02 -1.87
N TYR A 172 -20.11 5.58 -2.04
CA TYR A 172 -19.64 6.75 -1.30
C TYR A 172 -20.63 7.94 -1.28
N PRO A 173 -21.34 8.30 -2.36
CA PRO A 173 -22.32 9.39 -2.32
C PRO A 173 -23.44 9.18 -1.26
N ALA A 174 -23.87 7.94 -1.03
CA ALA A 174 -24.85 7.64 0.00
C ALA A 174 -24.27 7.83 1.42
N ILE A 175 -22.99 7.52 1.62
CA ILE A 175 -22.27 7.75 2.89
C ILE A 175 -22.12 9.25 3.12
N GLN A 176 -21.77 10.00 2.10
CA GLN A 176 -21.57 11.44 2.14
C GLN A 176 -22.87 12.21 2.44
N SER A 177 -24.02 11.71 1.96
CA SER A 177 -25.33 12.31 2.20
C SER A 177 -25.87 12.09 3.63
N GLN A 178 -25.29 11.18 4.40
CA GLN A 178 -25.64 10.93 5.80
C GLN A 178 -25.01 11.99 6.71
N HIS A 179 -25.70 12.28 7.82
CA HIS A 179 -25.14 13.09 8.90
C HIS A 179 -24.51 12.17 9.95
N TRP A 180 -23.24 12.40 10.23
CA TRP A 180 -22.42 11.64 11.17
C TRP A 180 -22.13 12.46 12.43
N GLU A 181 -21.94 11.81 13.56
CA GLU A 181 -21.39 12.49 14.73
C GLU A 181 -20.00 13.06 14.38
N PRO A 182 -19.70 14.32 14.74
CA PRO A 182 -18.41 14.93 14.48
C PRO A 182 -17.22 14.11 15.01
N GLY A 183 -16.22 13.88 14.19
CA GLY A 183 -15.03 13.10 14.55
C GLY A 183 -15.21 11.58 14.46
N THR A 184 -16.33 11.10 13.94
CA THR A 184 -16.53 9.67 13.69
C THR A 184 -15.53 9.14 12.67
N ARG A 185 -14.89 8.02 13.01
CA ARG A 185 -14.10 7.20 12.07
C ARG A 185 -15.04 6.21 11.40
N ILE A 186 -15.11 6.25 10.09
CA ILE A 186 -15.99 5.41 9.27
C ILE A 186 -15.10 4.54 8.41
N GLU A 187 -15.17 3.24 8.61
CA GLU A 187 -14.46 2.26 7.78
C GLU A 187 -15.42 1.65 6.78
N VAL A 188 -15.01 1.64 5.53
CA VAL A 188 -15.84 1.11 4.43
C VAL A 188 -15.08 0.03 3.70
N SER A 189 -15.80 -1.01 3.30
CA SER A 189 -15.24 -2.08 2.48
C SER A 189 -16.25 -2.64 1.49
N ALA A 190 -15.77 -3.07 0.33
CA ALA A 190 -16.52 -3.79 -0.69
C ALA A 190 -15.92 -5.17 -0.89
N SER A 191 -16.74 -6.19 -0.97
CA SER A 191 -16.32 -7.57 -1.22
C SER A 191 -16.59 -8.00 -2.66
N THR A 192 -16.07 -9.16 -3.04
CA THR A 192 -16.17 -9.69 -4.41
C THR A 192 -17.55 -10.18 -4.78
N ASP A 193 -18.45 -10.41 -3.82
CA ASP A 193 -19.86 -10.75 -4.04
C ASP A 193 -20.73 -9.53 -4.35
N GLY A 194 -20.15 -8.33 -4.40
CA GLY A 194 -20.85 -7.07 -4.66
C GLY A 194 -21.49 -6.46 -3.41
N SER A 195 -21.25 -7.01 -2.23
CA SER A 195 -21.72 -6.39 -0.97
C SER A 195 -20.75 -5.34 -0.46
N SER A 196 -21.27 -4.41 0.35
CA SER A 196 -20.46 -3.43 1.08
C SER A 196 -20.72 -3.49 2.58
N ARG A 197 -19.71 -3.09 3.35
CA ARG A 197 -19.81 -2.98 4.81
C ARG A 197 -19.37 -1.60 5.24
N ILE A 198 -20.08 -1.05 6.21
CA ILE A 198 -19.76 0.21 6.88
C ILE A 198 -19.66 -0.05 8.38
N VAL A 199 -18.52 0.36 8.96
CA VAL A 199 -18.24 0.25 10.40
C VAL A 199 -18.00 1.65 10.96
N ALA A 200 -18.73 2.01 12.01
CA ALA A 200 -18.55 3.27 12.74
C ALA A 200 -18.63 2.97 14.25
N GLY A 201 -17.54 2.43 14.81
CA GLY A 201 -17.51 1.81 16.13
C GLY A 201 -18.06 0.38 16.11
N GLU A 202 -19.21 0.19 15.50
CA GLU A 202 -19.83 -1.12 15.23
C GLU A 202 -20.23 -1.23 13.75
N VAL A 203 -20.61 -2.42 13.31
CA VAL A 203 -21.14 -2.62 11.94
C VAL A 203 -22.53 -2.01 11.86
N ILE A 204 -22.66 -0.95 11.06
CA ILE A 204 -23.93 -0.24 10.86
C ILE A 204 -24.61 -0.59 9.53
N GLN A 205 -23.86 -1.20 8.59
CA GLN A 205 -24.37 -1.68 7.32
C GLN A 205 -23.55 -2.88 6.84
N GLY A 206 -24.23 -3.86 6.23
CA GLY A 206 -23.63 -5.07 5.66
C GLY A 206 -23.37 -6.16 6.70
N GLU A 207 -22.78 -7.25 6.23
CA GLU A 207 -22.45 -8.40 7.09
C GLU A 207 -21.17 -8.14 7.89
N LYS A 208 -21.13 -8.67 9.12
CA LYS A 208 -19.93 -8.56 9.96
C LYS A 208 -18.73 -9.26 9.33
N ILE A 209 -18.94 -10.43 8.78
CA ILE A 209 -17.92 -11.21 8.06
C ILE A 209 -18.19 -11.04 6.57
N GLN A 210 -17.21 -10.54 5.82
CA GLN A 210 -17.27 -10.44 4.36
C GLN A 210 -16.61 -11.65 3.72
N THR A 211 -17.13 -12.06 2.58
CA THR A 211 -16.57 -13.14 1.78
C THR A 211 -15.88 -12.55 0.54
N PHE A 212 -14.62 -12.90 0.37
CA PHE A 212 -13.83 -12.58 -0.82
C PHE A 212 -13.50 -13.85 -1.60
N THR A 213 -13.52 -13.78 -2.91
CA THR A 213 -13.15 -14.89 -3.78
C THR A 213 -11.92 -14.53 -4.59
N VAL A 214 -10.90 -15.40 -4.54
CA VAL A 214 -9.67 -15.30 -5.33
C VAL A 214 -9.39 -16.66 -5.95
N ASN A 215 -9.27 -16.74 -7.28
CA ASN A 215 -9.01 -17.99 -8.02
C ASN A 215 -9.85 -19.17 -7.52
N HIS A 216 -11.16 -18.97 -7.38
CA HIS A 216 -12.15 -19.97 -6.91
C HIS A 216 -12.05 -20.38 -5.42
N LYS A 217 -11.13 -19.82 -4.64
CA LYS A 217 -11.09 -20.00 -3.19
C LYS A 217 -11.83 -18.86 -2.51
N SER A 218 -12.63 -19.19 -1.49
CA SER A 218 -13.37 -18.22 -0.69
C SER A 218 -12.64 -17.93 0.62
N TYR A 219 -12.61 -16.67 1.00
CA TYR A 219 -11.98 -16.17 2.22
C TYR A 219 -13.01 -15.42 3.04
N GLN A 220 -13.17 -15.81 4.30
CA GLN A 220 -13.91 -15.02 5.28
C GLN A 220 -12.98 -14.01 5.94
N VAL A 221 -13.43 -12.74 6.01
CA VAL A 221 -12.63 -11.62 6.50
C VAL A 221 -13.46 -10.77 7.45
N SER A 222 -13.04 -10.75 8.71
CA SER A 222 -13.61 -9.91 9.77
C SER A 222 -13.25 -8.43 9.60
N PRO A 223 -13.96 -7.49 10.25
CA PRO A 223 -13.64 -6.05 10.17
C PRO A 223 -12.21 -5.70 10.58
N ASP A 224 -11.70 -6.37 11.62
CA ASP A 224 -10.38 -6.13 12.20
C ASP A 224 -9.25 -6.89 11.49
N SER A 225 -9.57 -7.66 10.44
CA SER A 225 -8.59 -8.41 9.65
C SER A 225 -8.20 -7.64 8.40
N PHE A 226 -6.91 -7.68 8.08
CA PHE A 226 -6.41 -7.05 6.87
C PHE A 226 -6.85 -7.82 5.62
N TRP A 227 -7.21 -7.07 4.58
CA TRP A 227 -7.38 -7.56 3.21
C TRP A 227 -6.80 -6.54 2.23
N GLN A 228 -6.34 -7.00 1.06
CA GLN A 228 -5.75 -6.12 0.04
C GLN A 228 -6.78 -5.10 -0.46
N SER A 229 -6.40 -3.81 -0.41
CA SER A 229 -7.33 -2.72 -0.75
C SER A 229 -7.56 -2.51 -2.24
N ASN A 230 -6.73 -3.09 -3.11
CA ASN A 230 -6.94 -3.05 -4.55
C ASN A 230 -7.72 -4.30 -4.97
N VAL A 231 -8.80 -4.13 -5.72
CA VAL A 231 -9.74 -5.19 -6.10
C VAL A 231 -9.07 -6.38 -6.79
N ASN A 232 -8.03 -6.15 -7.59
CA ASN A 232 -7.33 -7.19 -8.35
C ASN A 232 -6.02 -7.64 -7.69
N ALA A 233 -5.50 -6.89 -6.70
CA ALA A 233 -4.23 -7.23 -6.06
C ALA A 233 -4.21 -8.64 -5.43
N PRO A 234 -5.26 -9.13 -4.78
CA PRO A 234 -5.22 -10.49 -4.24
C PRO A 234 -4.90 -11.54 -5.31
N THR A 235 -5.55 -11.47 -6.48
CA THR A 235 -5.32 -12.41 -7.59
C THR A 235 -3.91 -12.29 -8.14
N VAL A 236 -3.48 -11.08 -8.49
CA VAL A 236 -2.14 -10.85 -9.07
C VAL A 236 -1.03 -11.27 -8.11
N LEU A 237 -1.16 -10.92 -6.83
CA LEU A 237 -0.16 -11.32 -5.82
C LEU A 237 -0.12 -12.83 -5.62
N VAL A 238 -1.27 -13.49 -5.60
CA VAL A 238 -1.35 -14.96 -5.50
C VAL A 238 -0.68 -15.62 -6.70
N ASP A 239 -0.92 -15.14 -7.90
CA ASP A 239 -0.33 -15.71 -9.13
C ASP A 239 1.20 -15.54 -9.12
N CYS A 240 1.72 -14.35 -8.80
CA CYS A 240 3.15 -14.09 -8.66
C CYS A 240 3.78 -14.95 -7.54
N VAL A 241 3.15 -15.00 -6.37
CA VAL A 241 3.64 -15.80 -5.25
C VAL A 241 3.66 -17.28 -5.58
N SER A 242 2.63 -17.79 -6.28
CA SER A 242 2.55 -19.19 -6.69
C SER A 242 3.67 -19.55 -7.67
N GLU A 243 3.93 -18.68 -8.64
CA GLU A 243 5.02 -18.85 -9.61
C GLU A 243 6.39 -18.89 -8.91
N PHE A 244 6.69 -17.88 -8.08
CA PHE A 244 8.01 -17.76 -7.43
C PHE A 244 8.21 -18.79 -6.32
N ALA A 245 7.18 -19.17 -5.58
CA ALA A 245 7.25 -20.21 -4.56
C ALA A 245 7.51 -21.59 -5.17
N ASN A 246 6.96 -21.86 -6.35
CA ASN A 246 7.12 -23.11 -7.10
C ASN A 246 7.04 -24.33 -6.15
N VAL A 247 5.94 -24.38 -5.37
CA VAL A 247 5.71 -25.42 -4.38
C VAL A 247 5.57 -26.81 -5.03
N ARG A 248 5.91 -27.84 -4.28
CA ARG A 248 5.84 -29.24 -4.71
C ARG A 248 4.99 -30.04 -3.72
N ALA A 249 4.44 -31.13 -4.20
CA ALA A 249 3.77 -32.08 -3.31
C ALA A 249 4.72 -32.57 -2.22
N GLY A 250 4.27 -32.52 -0.99
CA GLY A 250 5.06 -32.88 0.20
C GLY A 250 5.91 -31.76 0.81
N ASP A 251 5.94 -30.56 0.21
CA ASP A 251 6.70 -29.43 0.77
C ASP A 251 6.16 -29.00 2.15
N HIS A 252 7.06 -28.51 2.99
CA HIS A 252 6.73 -27.74 4.18
C HIS A 252 6.79 -26.24 3.86
N LEU A 253 5.62 -25.61 3.85
CA LEU A 253 5.45 -24.16 3.64
C LEU A 253 5.34 -23.43 4.97
N LEU A 254 6.10 -22.37 5.14
CA LEU A 254 5.86 -21.33 6.16
C LEU A 254 5.23 -20.11 5.47
N ASP A 255 4.05 -19.70 5.94
CA ASP A 255 3.39 -18.44 5.54
C ASP A 255 3.48 -17.47 6.71
N LEU A 256 4.44 -16.53 6.64
CA LEU A 256 4.76 -15.60 7.72
C LEU A 256 4.08 -14.25 7.46
N TYR A 257 3.46 -13.70 8.50
CA TYR A 257 2.54 -12.57 8.39
C TYR A 257 1.33 -12.94 7.51
N GLY A 258 0.88 -14.19 7.62
CA GLY A 258 -0.03 -14.82 6.68
C GLY A 258 -1.47 -14.27 6.69
N GLY A 259 -1.79 -13.35 7.61
CA GLY A 259 -3.12 -12.74 7.69
C GLY A 259 -4.22 -13.78 7.80
N VAL A 260 -5.23 -13.68 6.93
CA VAL A 260 -6.35 -14.63 6.83
C VAL A 260 -6.02 -15.88 5.99
N GLY A 261 -4.75 -16.02 5.55
CA GLY A 261 -4.25 -17.17 4.79
C GLY A 261 -4.32 -17.01 3.27
N LEU A 262 -4.21 -15.80 2.74
CA LEU A 262 -4.35 -15.52 1.30
C LEU A 262 -3.46 -16.43 0.46
N PHE A 263 -2.16 -16.46 0.72
CA PHE A 263 -1.20 -17.23 -0.07
C PHE A 263 -1.24 -18.72 0.24
N ALA A 264 -1.22 -19.06 1.52
CA ALA A 264 -1.18 -20.47 1.95
C ALA A 264 -2.41 -21.27 1.47
N LEU A 265 -3.61 -20.68 1.45
CA LEU A 265 -4.83 -21.39 1.00
C LEU A 265 -4.79 -21.67 -0.51
N GLN A 266 -4.21 -20.76 -1.31
CA GLN A 266 -4.06 -21.01 -2.75
C GLN A 266 -3.09 -22.16 -3.04
N LEU A 267 -2.01 -22.26 -2.26
CA LEU A 267 -0.96 -23.25 -2.45
C LEU A 267 -1.27 -24.62 -1.81
N HIS A 268 -2.29 -24.68 -0.96
CA HIS A 268 -2.63 -25.87 -0.18
C HIS A 268 -2.85 -27.14 -1.05
N GLU A 269 -3.55 -27.02 -2.17
CA GLU A 269 -3.80 -28.15 -3.05
C GLU A 269 -2.52 -28.66 -3.75
N ALA A 270 -1.63 -27.73 -4.16
CA ALA A 270 -0.37 -28.10 -4.81
C ALA A 270 0.60 -28.77 -3.83
N ILE A 271 0.57 -28.37 -2.56
CA ILE A 271 1.35 -29.01 -1.49
C ILE A 271 0.84 -30.41 -1.18
N GLY A 272 -0.48 -30.64 -1.27
CA GLY A 272 -1.13 -31.92 -1.07
C GLY A 272 -1.14 -32.39 0.39
N ALA A 273 -1.74 -33.56 0.62
CA ALA A 273 -1.97 -34.09 1.97
C ALA A 273 -0.68 -34.53 2.70
N ASP A 274 0.34 -34.91 1.94
CA ASP A 274 1.64 -35.35 2.50
C ASP A 274 2.55 -34.15 2.89
N GLY A 275 2.21 -32.95 2.46
CA GLY A 275 2.93 -31.74 2.83
C GLY A 275 2.36 -31.07 4.07
N ARG A 276 2.95 -29.95 4.45
CA ARG A 276 2.58 -29.24 5.68
C ARG A 276 2.60 -27.73 5.46
N ILE A 277 1.65 -27.03 6.08
CA ILE A 277 1.61 -25.58 6.13
C ILE A 277 1.60 -25.11 7.59
N ASP A 278 2.52 -24.23 7.92
CA ASP A 278 2.50 -23.47 9.18
C ASP A 278 2.30 -21.98 8.84
N LEU A 279 1.14 -21.43 9.20
CA LEU A 279 0.81 -20.02 9.05
C LEU A 279 1.09 -19.30 10.38
N VAL A 280 1.84 -18.20 10.33
CA VAL A 280 2.19 -17.39 11.50
C VAL A 280 1.66 -15.98 11.31
N GLU A 281 0.80 -15.53 12.25
CA GLU A 281 0.16 -14.22 12.19
C GLU A 281 -0.01 -13.62 13.59
N GLY A 282 0.24 -12.32 13.73
CA GLY A 282 0.14 -11.59 15.00
C GLY A 282 -1.29 -11.24 15.42
N SER A 283 -2.17 -10.99 14.46
CA SER A 283 -3.56 -10.60 14.69
C SER A 283 -4.43 -11.81 15.10
N LYS A 284 -5.08 -11.72 16.24
CA LYS A 284 -6.03 -12.75 16.71
C LYS A 284 -7.26 -12.84 15.81
N SER A 285 -7.74 -11.72 15.26
CA SER A 285 -8.86 -11.71 14.32
C SER A 285 -8.49 -12.44 13.04
N ALA A 286 -7.34 -12.11 12.44
CA ALA A 286 -6.88 -12.74 11.21
C ALA A 286 -6.61 -14.24 11.37
N THR A 287 -6.03 -14.67 12.51
CA THR A 287 -5.84 -16.11 12.75
C THR A 287 -7.14 -16.86 13.01
N ALA A 288 -8.16 -16.21 13.57
CA ALA A 288 -9.49 -16.79 13.70
C ALA A 288 -10.16 -16.95 12.32
N ASP A 289 -10.05 -15.95 11.46
CA ASP A 289 -10.54 -16.02 10.08
C ASP A 289 -9.77 -17.10 9.29
N ALA A 290 -8.43 -17.17 9.43
CA ALA A 290 -7.63 -18.22 8.81
C ALA A 290 -8.08 -19.63 9.25
N ALA A 291 -8.40 -19.83 10.53
CA ALA A 291 -8.90 -21.11 11.02
C ALA A 291 -10.22 -21.52 10.34
N VAL A 292 -11.09 -20.56 10.03
CA VAL A 292 -12.31 -20.80 9.26
C VAL A 292 -11.98 -21.08 7.80
N ASN A 293 -11.09 -20.32 7.19
CA ASN A 293 -10.70 -20.47 5.79
C ASN A 293 -10.02 -21.82 5.50
N PHE A 294 -9.31 -22.39 6.49
CA PHE A 294 -8.69 -23.71 6.40
C PHE A 294 -9.53 -24.82 7.05
N ALA A 295 -10.83 -24.60 7.28
CA ALA A 295 -11.66 -25.61 7.93
C ALA A 295 -11.60 -26.98 7.20
N GLY A 296 -11.23 -28.02 7.95
CA GLY A 296 -11.07 -29.38 7.41
C GLY A 296 -9.66 -29.74 6.89
N ALA A 297 -8.75 -28.77 6.74
CA ALA A 297 -7.37 -29.04 6.33
C ALA A 297 -6.53 -29.58 7.51
N GLN A 298 -6.21 -30.90 7.45
CA GLN A 298 -5.52 -31.59 8.54
C GLN A 298 -4.01 -31.28 8.62
N ASN A 299 -3.43 -30.82 7.52
CA ASN A 299 -2.00 -30.53 7.36
C ASN A 299 -1.64 -29.05 7.51
N VAL A 300 -2.58 -28.22 7.98
CA VAL A 300 -2.39 -26.80 8.22
C VAL A 300 -2.38 -26.50 9.73
N LYS A 301 -1.37 -25.77 10.17
CA LYS A 301 -1.28 -25.30 11.54
C LYS A 301 -1.15 -23.78 11.59
N ILE A 302 -2.04 -23.14 12.34
CA ILE A 302 -2.09 -21.69 12.51
C ILE A 302 -1.47 -21.33 13.87
N HIS A 303 -0.54 -20.40 13.84
CA HIS A 303 0.17 -19.90 15.01
C HIS A 303 -0.13 -18.43 15.22
N THR A 304 -0.86 -18.10 16.30
CA THR A 304 -1.09 -16.71 16.69
C THR A 304 0.09 -16.18 17.49
N GLY A 305 0.76 -15.16 16.99
CA GLY A 305 1.84 -14.49 17.71
C GLY A 305 2.88 -13.81 16.80
N ASP A 306 3.85 -13.19 17.43
CA ASP A 306 4.93 -12.48 16.76
C ASP A 306 5.82 -13.45 15.96
N VAL A 307 6.00 -13.18 14.68
CA VAL A 307 6.84 -13.95 13.75
C VAL A 307 8.26 -14.09 14.29
N GLU A 308 8.85 -13.03 14.85
CA GLU A 308 10.20 -13.04 15.42
C GLU A 308 10.37 -14.07 16.54
N LYS A 309 9.28 -14.36 17.30
CA LYS A 309 9.29 -15.30 18.41
C LYS A 309 8.93 -16.73 18.02
N ILE A 310 8.15 -16.88 16.95
CA ILE A 310 7.63 -18.19 16.51
C ILE A 310 8.58 -18.84 15.51
N LEU A 311 9.09 -18.09 14.54
CA LEU A 311 9.94 -18.58 13.46
C LEU A 311 11.17 -19.41 13.97
N PRO A 312 11.87 -19.04 15.04
CA PRO A 312 12.99 -19.85 15.55
C PRO A 312 12.63 -21.27 16.02
N ARG A 313 11.36 -21.61 16.11
CA ARG A 313 10.90 -22.98 16.45
C ARG A 313 10.95 -23.94 15.25
N PHE A 314 11.14 -23.41 14.05
CA PHE A 314 11.24 -24.19 12.84
C PHE A 314 12.72 -24.35 12.45
N SER A 315 13.20 -25.56 12.42
CA SER A 315 14.59 -25.87 12.03
C SER A 315 14.74 -26.04 10.52
N ARG A 316 13.64 -26.21 9.79
CA ARG A 316 13.60 -26.41 8.35
C ARG A 316 12.24 -26.01 7.78
N ALA A 317 12.28 -25.48 6.58
CA ALA A 317 11.13 -25.31 5.69
C ALA A 317 11.60 -25.49 4.25
N ASP A 318 10.73 -25.91 3.35
CA ASP A 318 11.09 -26.04 1.92
C ASP A 318 10.80 -24.73 1.19
N VAL A 319 9.71 -24.06 1.54
CA VAL A 319 9.33 -22.76 0.99
C VAL A 319 8.88 -21.83 2.12
N VAL A 320 9.27 -20.57 2.02
CA VAL A 320 8.81 -19.51 2.94
C VAL A 320 8.23 -18.37 2.13
N ILE A 321 7.02 -17.96 2.48
CA ILE A 321 6.37 -16.74 2.00
C ILE A 321 6.33 -15.77 3.18
N LEU A 322 6.58 -14.49 2.92
CA LEU A 322 6.41 -13.46 3.94
C LEU A 322 5.88 -12.16 3.31
N ASP A 323 4.85 -11.59 3.95
CA ASP A 323 4.24 -10.28 3.60
C ASP A 323 4.26 -9.38 4.84
N PRO A 324 5.43 -8.87 5.24
CA PRO A 324 5.57 -8.10 6.46
C PRO A 324 4.94 -6.70 6.34
N PRO A 325 4.71 -6.01 7.48
CA PRO A 325 4.29 -4.62 7.48
C PRO A 325 5.33 -3.70 6.82
N ARG A 326 4.96 -2.41 6.64
CA ARG A 326 5.79 -1.40 5.95
C ARG A 326 7.23 -1.27 6.43
N ASP A 327 7.50 -1.60 7.68
CA ASP A 327 8.86 -1.57 8.25
C ASP A 327 9.72 -2.76 7.81
N GLY A 328 9.17 -3.66 6.99
CA GLY A 328 9.84 -4.87 6.52
C GLY A 328 10.00 -5.95 7.57
N ALA A 329 10.65 -7.06 7.20
CA ALA A 329 11.01 -8.11 8.13
C ALA A 329 12.23 -7.68 8.95
N LYS A 330 12.15 -7.86 10.27
CA LYS A 330 13.25 -7.48 11.16
C LYS A 330 14.48 -8.38 10.94
N LYS A 331 15.67 -7.84 11.26
CA LYS A 331 16.95 -8.55 11.11
C LYS A 331 16.94 -9.96 11.71
N ASN A 332 16.32 -10.15 12.89
CA ASN A 332 16.24 -11.45 13.54
C ASN A 332 15.37 -12.45 12.76
N VAL A 333 14.30 -11.97 12.10
CA VAL A 333 13.48 -12.80 11.23
C VAL A 333 14.31 -13.28 10.04
N ILE A 334 15.05 -12.38 9.38
CA ILE A 334 15.93 -12.74 8.26
C ILE A 334 16.99 -13.76 8.70
N ALA A 335 17.62 -13.59 9.86
CA ALA A 335 18.59 -14.54 10.38
C ALA A 335 17.97 -15.94 10.58
N SER A 336 16.79 -16.02 11.17
CA SER A 336 16.07 -17.30 11.37
C SER A 336 15.64 -17.94 10.05
N LEU A 337 15.28 -17.14 9.03
CA LEU A 337 14.99 -17.64 7.68
C LEU A 337 16.20 -18.35 7.06
N VAL A 338 17.39 -17.75 7.19
CA VAL A 338 18.62 -18.35 6.67
C VAL A 338 18.90 -19.70 7.37
N GLU A 339 18.62 -19.80 8.67
CA GLU A 339 18.80 -21.06 9.43
C GLU A 339 17.82 -22.15 8.97
N CYS A 340 16.59 -21.80 8.57
CA CYS A 340 15.61 -22.75 8.03
C CYS A 340 16.02 -23.36 6.67
N LYS A 341 16.98 -22.77 5.96
CA LYS A 341 17.52 -23.21 4.65
C LYS A 341 16.44 -23.54 3.62
N PRO A 342 15.46 -22.69 3.39
CA PRO A 342 14.42 -22.97 2.42
C PRO A 342 14.98 -23.00 0.98
N ARG A 343 14.33 -23.77 0.11
CA ARG A 343 14.62 -23.81 -1.32
C ARG A 343 14.21 -22.49 -2.00
N ALA A 344 13.10 -21.89 -1.55
CA ALA A 344 12.60 -20.63 -2.03
C ALA A 344 12.12 -19.74 -0.90
N ILE A 345 12.39 -18.44 -1.01
CA ILE A 345 11.83 -17.40 -0.16
C ILE A 345 11.12 -16.43 -1.10
N VAL A 346 9.82 -16.22 -0.89
CA VAL A 346 9.03 -15.21 -1.59
C VAL A 346 8.72 -14.09 -0.62
N TYR A 347 9.29 -12.92 -0.88
CA TYR A 347 9.09 -11.73 -0.05
C TYR A 347 8.16 -10.75 -0.76
N VAL A 348 6.96 -10.53 -0.23
CA VAL A 348 6.02 -9.53 -0.70
C VAL A 348 6.27 -8.23 0.08
N ALA A 349 6.63 -7.16 -0.59
CA ALA A 349 6.94 -5.89 0.05
C ALA A 349 6.07 -4.76 -0.49
N CYS A 350 5.47 -3.98 0.40
CA CYS A 350 4.73 -2.77 0.02
C CYS A 350 5.61 -1.51 -0.01
N ASP A 351 6.87 -1.61 0.42
CA ASP A 351 7.85 -0.52 0.41
C ASP A 351 9.20 -1.04 -0.09
N PRO A 352 9.72 -0.54 -1.24
CA PRO A 352 10.98 -1.01 -1.81
C PRO A 352 12.20 -0.68 -0.96
N ALA A 353 12.08 0.23 0.01
CA ALA A 353 13.17 0.56 0.91
C ALA A 353 13.28 -0.41 2.11
N ALA A 354 12.25 -1.22 2.33
CA ALA A 354 12.15 -2.19 3.41
C ALA A 354 12.41 -3.64 2.97
N LEU A 355 12.59 -3.86 1.65
CA LEU A 355 12.84 -5.17 1.04
C LEU A 355 14.31 -5.67 1.22
#